data_1dae45e687395b26c4b41a7133d730a1
#
_entry.id   1dae45e687395b26c4b41a7133d730a1
#
_cell.length_a   1.000
_cell.length_b   1.000
_cell.length_c   1.000
_cell.angle_alpha   90.00
_cell.angle_beta   90.00
_cell.angle_gamma   90.00
#
_symmetry.space_group_name_H-M   'P 1'
#
loop_
_entity.id
_entity.type
_entity.pdbx_description
1 polymer ?
#
loop_
_entity_poly.entity_id
_entity_poly.type
_entity_poly.pdbx_seq_one_letter_code
_entity_poly.pdbx_strand_id
1 'polypeptide(L)'
;STVTLGFNVPQTGAYADEGADELRAFKLAVKHLNGEGDGGMMNTMKPSMLKGNGILGKKVAYVTGDTQTKSDAARASAKRMIEKDGVIMFSGGSSSGVAIAVQGLAQEMGVVFMAGLTHSNDTTGKDKRRYGFRHFFNAKMSGSALGPVLKERMGTDRNAYHLTADYTWGWTQEQSIKETTEGLGWNTAKAVKTPVGAGDFSQYITPILNSGADTLILNHYGKDMINSLTQAVQFGLRDKQVNGKDFQIIVPLYSRLMAQGAGENLKGILGTTNWNWALTDNGSQAFVKSFGSEYGFPPSQAAHTCYVQTLLYANACEMA
;
A
#
# COMPACT_ATOMS: atom_id res chain seq x y z
N SER A 1 -27.67 19.05 7.98
CA SER A 1 -27.58 17.59 8.08
C SER A 1 -26.14 17.15 7.75
N THR A 2 -25.75 15.98 8.22
CA THR A 2 -24.39 15.46 8.16
C THR A 2 -24.40 14.05 7.58
N VAL A 3 -23.36 13.69 6.80
CA VAL A 3 -23.03 12.31 6.44
C VAL A 3 -21.72 11.94 7.11
N THR A 4 -21.57 10.69 7.54
CA THR A 4 -20.41 10.23 8.26
C THR A 4 -19.66 9.18 7.45
N LEU A 5 -18.33 9.35 7.30
CA LEU A 5 -17.41 8.38 6.72
C LEU A 5 -16.62 7.69 7.82
N GLY A 6 -16.21 6.45 7.60
CA GLY A 6 -15.36 5.70 8.53
C GLY A 6 -13.96 5.53 7.99
N PHE A 7 -12.93 5.80 8.79
CA PHE A 7 -11.54 5.61 8.41
C PHE A 7 -10.90 4.58 9.34
N ASN A 8 -10.81 3.35 8.83
CA ASN A 8 -10.37 2.17 9.56
C ASN A 8 -8.96 1.80 9.13
N VAL A 9 -7.98 2.39 9.79
CA VAL A 9 -6.57 2.29 9.41
C VAL A 9 -5.74 1.65 10.53
N PRO A 10 -4.59 1.06 10.22
CA PRO A 10 -3.69 0.61 11.27
C PRO A 10 -3.03 1.81 11.96
N GLN A 11 -3.40 2.05 13.21
CA GLN A 11 -2.80 3.10 14.06
C GLN A 11 -1.73 2.51 14.97
N THR A 12 -1.72 1.19 15.14
CA THR A 12 -0.72 0.39 15.84
C THR A 12 -0.37 -0.85 14.98
N GLY A 13 0.73 -1.52 15.30
CA GLY A 13 1.17 -2.73 14.62
C GLY A 13 2.15 -2.46 13.46
N ALA A 14 2.36 -3.49 12.61
CA ALA A 14 3.40 -3.49 11.59
C ALA A 14 3.29 -2.39 10.53
N TYR A 15 2.06 -1.92 10.24
CA TYR A 15 1.78 -0.92 9.20
C TYR A 15 1.30 0.42 9.76
N ALA A 16 1.64 0.72 11.02
CA ALA A 16 1.17 1.93 11.71
C ALA A 16 1.64 3.23 11.03
N ASP A 17 2.84 3.27 10.48
CA ASP A 17 3.36 4.48 9.81
C ASP A 17 2.56 4.78 8.54
N GLU A 18 2.23 3.75 7.77
CA GLU A 18 1.38 3.87 6.59
C GLU A 18 -0.04 4.30 6.98
N GLY A 19 -0.60 3.70 8.03
CA GLY A 19 -1.92 4.05 8.56
C GLY A 19 -2.02 5.49 9.03
N ALA A 20 -0.98 6.01 9.67
CA ALA A 20 -0.91 7.41 10.08
C ALA A 20 -0.97 8.36 8.86
N ASP A 21 -0.25 8.04 7.80
CA ASP A 21 -0.23 8.86 6.58
C ASP A 21 -1.56 8.75 5.80
N GLU A 22 -2.15 7.57 5.78
CA GLU A 22 -3.51 7.37 5.24
C GLU A 22 -4.53 8.26 5.98
N LEU A 23 -4.48 8.28 7.30
CA LEU A 23 -5.41 9.04 8.11
C LEU A 23 -5.27 10.56 7.89
N ARG A 24 -4.04 11.07 7.74
CA ARG A 24 -3.80 12.47 7.36
C ARG A 24 -4.50 12.82 6.04
N ALA A 25 -4.38 11.95 5.05
CA ALA A 25 -4.99 12.14 3.73
C ALA A 25 -6.51 12.08 3.77
N PHE A 26 -7.09 11.16 4.52
CA PHE A 26 -8.54 11.10 4.73
C PHE A 26 -9.09 12.38 5.36
N LYS A 27 -8.43 12.86 6.42
CA LYS A 27 -8.82 14.11 7.08
C LYS A 27 -8.72 15.31 6.13
N LEU A 28 -7.67 15.36 5.32
CA LEU A 28 -7.49 16.42 4.32
C LEU A 28 -8.59 16.36 3.25
N ALA A 29 -8.95 15.17 2.78
CA ALA A 29 -10.04 14.99 1.81
C ALA A 29 -11.38 15.48 2.37
N VAL A 30 -11.70 15.12 3.62
CA VAL A 30 -12.91 15.62 4.30
C VAL A 30 -12.92 17.14 4.40
N LYS A 31 -11.79 17.73 4.77
CA LYS A 31 -11.60 19.18 4.85
C LYS A 31 -11.93 19.85 3.50
N HIS A 32 -11.36 19.33 2.41
CA HIS A 32 -11.59 19.85 1.06
C HIS A 32 -13.04 19.65 0.61
N LEU A 33 -13.65 18.49 0.89
CA LEU A 33 -15.06 18.22 0.58
C LEU A 33 -15.99 19.22 1.26
N ASN A 34 -15.64 19.67 2.46
CA ASN A 34 -16.42 20.66 3.21
C ASN A 34 -16.11 22.12 2.82
N GLY A 35 -15.28 22.34 1.80
CA GLY A 35 -14.93 23.69 1.35
C GLY A 35 -13.90 24.39 2.19
N GLU A 36 -13.18 23.67 3.05
CA GLU A 36 -12.10 24.19 3.86
C GLU A 36 -10.73 24.01 3.16
N GLY A 37 -9.76 24.86 3.50
CA GLY A 37 -8.43 24.81 2.89
C GLY A 37 -8.42 25.29 1.44
N ASP A 38 -7.42 24.84 0.66
CA ASP A 38 -7.21 25.26 -0.73
C ASP A 38 -7.92 24.38 -1.77
N GLY A 39 -8.68 23.37 -1.33
CA GLY A 39 -9.38 22.43 -2.20
C GLY A 39 -8.51 21.38 -2.87
N GLY A 40 -7.20 21.52 -2.85
CA GLY A 40 -6.24 20.54 -3.34
C GLY A 40 -6.55 19.96 -4.72
N MET A 41 -6.42 18.66 -4.85
CA MET A 41 -6.70 17.91 -6.08
C MET A 41 -8.18 18.00 -6.51
N MET A 42 -9.12 18.26 -5.59
CA MET A 42 -10.54 18.38 -5.91
C MET A 42 -10.79 19.40 -7.01
N ASN A 43 -10.02 20.49 -7.05
CA ASN A 43 -10.14 21.54 -8.05
C ASN A 43 -9.61 21.14 -9.44
N THR A 44 -8.85 20.07 -9.52
CA THR A 44 -8.23 19.58 -10.77
C THR A 44 -8.95 18.39 -11.39
N MET A 45 -9.89 17.77 -10.68
CA MET A 45 -10.66 16.62 -11.18
C MET A 45 -11.58 17.01 -12.33
N LYS A 46 -11.53 16.22 -13.42
CA LYS A 46 -12.40 16.42 -14.59
C LYS A 46 -12.79 15.07 -15.18
N PRO A 47 -14.10 14.77 -15.34
CA PRO A 47 -15.22 15.56 -14.83
C PRO A 47 -15.36 15.45 -13.31
N SER A 48 -15.91 16.48 -12.67
CA SER A 48 -16.21 16.44 -11.24
C SER A 48 -17.49 17.24 -10.95
N MET A 49 -18.32 16.70 -10.08
CA MET A 49 -19.52 17.35 -9.55
C MET A 49 -19.30 17.92 -8.15
N LEU A 50 -18.11 17.78 -7.60
CA LEU A 50 -17.75 18.28 -6.26
C LEU A 50 -17.71 19.80 -6.24
N LYS A 51 -18.34 20.41 -5.23
CA LYS A 51 -18.48 21.88 -5.10
C LYS A 51 -17.92 22.44 -3.80
N GLY A 52 -17.31 21.61 -2.96
CA GLY A 52 -16.82 22.04 -1.64
C GLY A 52 -17.94 22.35 -0.63
N ASN A 53 -19.13 21.77 -0.81
CA ASN A 53 -20.27 21.90 0.07
C ASN A 53 -20.67 20.56 0.72
N GLY A 54 -19.73 19.68 0.92
CA GLY A 54 -19.93 18.34 1.46
C GLY A 54 -20.30 17.33 0.39
N ILE A 55 -21.09 16.34 0.75
CA ILE A 55 -21.65 15.32 -0.15
C ILE A 55 -23.17 15.53 -0.20
N LEU A 56 -23.71 15.75 -1.40
CA LEU A 56 -25.13 16.06 -1.62
C LEU A 56 -25.61 17.22 -0.73
N GLY A 57 -24.78 18.24 -0.58
CA GLY A 57 -25.06 19.41 0.26
C GLY A 57 -25.04 19.14 1.77
N LYS A 58 -24.60 17.98 2.20
CA LYS A 58 -24.49 17.61 3.61
C LYS A 58 -23.04 17.67 4.07
N LYS A 59 -22.81 18.26 5.24
CA LYS A 59 -21.47 18.31 5.84
C LYS A 59 -20.93 16.88 6.02
N VAL A 60 -19.66 16.66 5.68
CA VAL A 60 -18.97 15.40 5.88
C VAL A 60 -18.34 15.38 7.26
N ALA A 61 -18.74 14.41 8.09
CA ALA A 61 -18.08 14.04 9.34
C ALA A 61 -17.37 12.71 9.15
N TYR A 62 -16.51 12.37 10.08
CA TYR A 62 -15.82 11.07 10.06
C TYR A 62 -15.62 10.51 11.46
N VAL A 63 -15.48 9.20 11.51
CA VAL A 63 -15.02 8.44 12.68
C VAL A 63 -13.82 7.60 12.28
N THR A 64 -12.99 7.24 13.25
CA THR A 64 -11.78 6.47 13.02
C THR A 64 -11.79 5.16 13.79
N GLY A 65 -11.03 4.18 13.33
CA GLY A 65 -10.77 2.93 14.02
C GLY A 65 -9.30 2.53 13.86
N ASP A 66 -8.84 1.65 14.74
CA ASP A 66 -7.52 1.04 14.66
C ASP A 66 -7.66 -0.43 14.26
N THR A 67 -7.19 -0.77 13.07
CA THR A 67 -7.21 -2.17 12.60
C THR A 67 -6.14 -3.03 13.29
N GLN A 68 -5.12 -2.41 13.89
CA GLN A 68 -3.96 -3.10 14.48
C GLN A 68 -3.24 -4.03 13.48
N THR A 69 -3.51 -3.90 12.18
CA THR A 69 -3.09 -4.84 11.13
C THR A 69 -3.65 -6.25 11.36
N LYS A 70 -4.81 -6.35 12.02
CA LYS A 70 -5.48 -7.62 12.38
C LYS A 70 -6.91 -7.65 11.88
N SER A 71 -7.31 -8.74 11.25
CA SER A 71 -8.64 -8.88 10.63
C SER A 71 -9.79 -8.81 11.64
N ASP A 72 -9.66 -9.43 12.80
CA ASP A 72 -10.70 -9.42 13.84
C ASP A 72 -10.90 -8.02 14.45
N ALA A 73 -9.84 -7.31 14.79
CA ALA A 73 -9.89 -5.95 15.26
C ALA A 73 -10.52 -5.00 14.23
N ALA A 74 -10.13 -5.16 12.97
CA ALA A 74 -10.66 -4.38 11.87
C ALA A 74 -12.16 -4.63 11.63
N ARG A 75 -12.61 -5.88 11.67
CA ARG A 75 -14.04 -6.21 11.57
C ARG A 75 -14.85 -5.62 12.73
N ALA A 76 -14.34 -5.71 13.95
CA ALA A 76 -15.00 -5.15 15.11
C ALA A 76 -15.17 -3.61 15.02
N SER A 77 -14.13 -2.90 14.62
CA SER A 77 -14.21 -1.43 14.44
C SER A 77 -15.10 -1.04 13.27
N ALA A 78 -15.04 -1.73 12.15
CA ALA A 78 -15.92 -1.48 11.01
C ALA A 78 -17.40 -1.73 11.35
N LYS A 79 -17.70 -2.81 12.06
CA LYS A 79 -19.06 -3.10 12.52
C LYS A 79 -19.60 -2.00 13.43
N ARG A 80 -18.79 -1.53 14.37
CA ARG A 80 -19.16 -0.39 15.24
C ARG A 80 -19.44 0.87 14.41
N MET A 81 -18.60 1.20 13.43
CA MET A 81 -18.79 2.36 12.56
C MET A 81 -20.12 2.28 11.82
N ILE A 82 -20.49 1.12 11.33
CA ILE A 82 -21.74 0.92 10.59
C ILE A 82 -22.95 0.98 11.52
N GLU A 83 -22.93 0.22 12.61
CA GLU A 83 -24.09 0.03 13.48
C GLU A 83 -24.33 1.21 14.44
N LYS A 84 -23.26 1.82 14.95
CA LYS A 84 -23.38 2.90 15.96
C LYS A 84 -23.16 4.29 15.38
N ASP A 85 -22.20 4.44 14.48
CA ASP A 85 -21.85 5.75 13.94
C ASP A 85 -22.57 6.07 12.61
N GLY A 86 -23.27 5.09 12.03
CA GLY A 86 -24.07 5.27 10.82
C GLY A 86 -23.27 5.68 9.60
N VAL A 87 -22.05 5.16 9.45
CA VAL A 87 -21.22 5.49 8.28
C VAL A 87 -21.85 5.02 6.99
N ILE A 88 -21.79 5.85 5.97
CA ILE A 88 -22.31 5.54 4.63
C ILE A 88 -21.25 4.85 3.75
N MET A 89 -20.00 4.99 4.10
CA MET A 89 -18.85 4.35 3.50
C MET A 89 -17.75 4.26 4.54
N PHE A 90 -16.98 3.21 4.51
CA PHE A 90 -15.73 3.17 5.26
C PHE A 90 -14.57 2.77 4.36
N SER A 91 -13.39 3.14 4.78
CA SER A 91 -12.17 3.02 3.98
C SER A 91 -11.01 2.67 4.91
N GLY A 92 -9.87 2.28 4.32
CA GLY A 92 -8.67 1.96 5.06
C GLY A 92 -8.07 0.64 4.60
N GLY A 93 -7.36 0.01 5.52
CA GLY A 93 -6.68 -1.23 5.24
C GLY A 93 -5.19 -1.14 5.53
N SER A 94 -4.34 -1.03 4.55
CA SER A 94 -2.88 -1.20 4.53
C SER A 94 -2.46 -2.67 4.57
N SER A 95 -3.31 -3.57 4.99
CA SER A 95 -3.13 -5.02 4.87
C SER A 95 -4.21 -5.58 3.97
N SER A 96 -3.81 -6.32 2.94
CA SER A 96 -4.77 -6.97 2.04
C SER A 96 -5.61 -8.03 2.76
N GLY A 97 -5.06 -8.71 3.76
CA GLY A 97 -5.82 -9.65 4.59
C GLY A 97 -6.93 -8.95 5.38
N VAL A 98 -6.61 -7.80 5.95
CA VAL A 98 -7.60 -6.94 6.65
C VAL A 98 -8.65 -6.44 5.64
N ALA A 99 -8.24 -5.94 4.49
CA ALA A 99 -9.15 -5.44 3.46
C ALA A 99 -10.15 -6.51 3.01
N ILE A 100 -9.70 -7.73 2.77
CA ILE A 100 -10.57 -8.85 2.38
C ILE A 100 -11.58 -9.16 3.49
N ALA A 101 -11.16 -9.17 4.74
CA ALA A 101 -12.04 -9.44 5.89
C ALA A 101 -13.14 -8.36 6.04
N VAL A 102 -12.77 -7.09 6.01
CA VAL A 102 -13.75 -5.99 6.16
C VAL A 102 -14.60 -5.79 4.90
N GLN A 103 -14.09 -6.15 3.72
CA GLN A 103 -14.86 -6.18 2.48
C GLN A 103 -16.00 -7.21 2.55
N GLY A 104 -15.74 -8.37 3.17
CA GLY A 104 -16.76 -9.36 3.44
C GLY A 104 -17.85 -8.80 4.36
N LEU A 105 -17.47 -8.12 5.43
CA LEU A 105 -18.41 -7.45 6.34
C LEU A 105 -19.22 -6.37 5.61
N ALA A 106 -18.58 -5.56 4.79
CA ALA A 106 -19.23 -4.54 3.98
C ALA A 106 -20.33 -5.14 3.09
N GLN A 107 -20.04 -6.26 2.46
CA GLN A 107 -21.01 -7.01 1.65
C GLN A 107 -22.19 -7.52 2.48
N GLU A 108 -21.92 -8.07 3.66
CA GLU A 108 -22.96 -8.57 4.57
C GLU A 108 -23.89 -7.44 5.04
N MET A 109 -23.34 -6.26 5.30
CA MET A 109 -24.07 -5.12 5.87
C MET A 109 -24.55 -4.11 4.82
N GLY A 110 -24.23 -4.27 3.55
CA GLY A 110 -24.66 -3.40 2.47
C GLY A 110 -24.09 -1.99 2.54
N VAL A 111 -22.86 -1.82 2.97
CA VAL A 111 -22.16 -0.54 3.08
C VAL A 111 -20.92 -0.57 2.18
N VAL A 112 -20.65 0.49 1.45
CA VAL A 112 -19.50 0.58 0.55
C VAL A 112 -18.20 0.59 1.36
N PHE A 113 -17.26 -0.25 0.93
CA PHE A 113 -15.87 -0.24 1.38
C PHE A 113 -14.94 0.19 0.25
N MET A 114 -14.14 1.21 0.52
CA MET A 114 -13.06 1.66 -0.37
C MET A 114 -11.72 1.21 0.21
N ALA A 115 -11.15 0.16 -0.36
CA ALA A 115 -9.86 -0.35 0.09
C ALA A 115 -8.77 0.70 -0.13
N GLY A 116 -8.03 1.04 0.92
CA GLY A 116 -6.95 2.01 0.86
C GLY A 116 -5.69 1.44 0.21
N LEU A 117 -4.57 1.50 0.91
CA LEU A 117 -3.35 0.85 0.47
C LEU A 117 -3.48 -0.67 0.66
N THR A 118 -3.90 -1.38 -0.36
CA THR A 118 -3.95 -2.85 -0.39
C THR A 118 -3.52 -3.34 -1.77
N HIS A 119 -2.62 -4.30 -1.84
CA HIS A 119 -1.91 -4.62 -3.09
C HIS A 119 -2.09 -6.06 -3.57
N SER A 120 -2.76 -6.93 -2.79
CA SER A 120 -3.02 -8.31 -3.21
C SER A 120 -3.88 -8.37 -4.47
N ASN A 121 -3.56 -9.29 -5.37
CA ASN A 121 -4.41 -9.59 -6.51
C ASN A 121 -5.79 -10.11 -6.08
N ASP A 122 -5.88 -10.73 -4.91
CA ASP A 122 -7.10 -11.39 -4.43
C ASP A 122 -8.20 -10.40 -4.05
N THR A 123 -7.84 -9.21 -3.56
CA THR A 123 -8.81 -8.22 -3.05
C THR A 123 -9.90 -7.88 -4.08
N THR A 124 -9.52 -7.68 -5.34
CA THR A 124 -10.46 -7.43 -6.44
C THR A 124 -10.47 -8.57 -7.47
N GLY A 125 -9.87 -9.70 -7.12
CA GLY A 125 -9.87 -10.96 -7.89
C GLY A 125 -10.81 -11.99 -7.28
N LYS A 126 -10.24 -13.08 -6.73
CA LYS A 126 -11.04 -14.19 -6.17
C LYS A 126 -11.91 -13.78 -4.98
N ASP A 127 -11.47 -12.81 -4.18
CA ASP A 127 -12.17 -12.35 -2.98
C ASP A 127 -13.00 -11.08 -3.20
N LYS A 128 -13.18 -10.66 -4.45
CA LYS A 128 -13.99 -9.47 -4.79
C LYS A 128 -15.41 -9.55 -4.23
N ARG A 129 -15.95 -8.39 -3.88
CA ARG A 129 -17.35 -8.23 -3.43
C ARG A 129 -17.97 -7.03 -4.15
N ARG A 130 -19.30 -7.04 -4.30
CA ARG A 130 -20.03 -5.97 -4.97
C ARG A 130 -19.86 -4.60 -4.28
N TYR A 131 -19.76 -4.59 -2.96
CA TYR A 131 -19.62 -3.37 -2.16
C TYR A 131 -18.15 -2.96 -1.92
N GLY A 132 -17.18 -3.71 -2.46
CA GLY A 132 -15.75 -3.42 -2.33
C GLY A 132 -15.18 -2.79 -3.59
N PHE A 133 -14.39 -1.71 -3.41
CA PHE A 133 -13.71 -1.00 -4.50
C PHE A 133 -12.26 -0.75 -4.12
N ARG A 134 -11.39 -0.64 -5.11
CA ARG A 134 -9.97 -0.35 -4.90
C ARG A 134 -9.43 0.61 -5.97
N HIS A 135 -8.78 1.66 -5.53
CA HIS A 135 -8.01 2.58 -6.38
C HIS A 135 -6.55 2.13 -6.53
N PHE A 136 -5.94 1.55 -5.48
CA PHE A 136 -4.53 1.17 -5.48
C PHE A 136 -4.24 0.03 -6.48
N PHE A 137 -3.04 0.04 -7.07
CA PHE A 137 -2.62 -1.01 -8.00
C PHE A 137 -2.36 -2.35 -7.29
N ASN A 138 -2.23 -3.44 -8.05
CA ASN A 138 -2.06 -4.78 -7.50
C ASN A 138 -0.66 -5.38 -7.78
N ALA A 139 -0.39 -6.52 -7.16
CA ALA A 139 0.90 -7.21 -7.24
C ALA A 139 1.27 -7.61 -8.68
N LYS A 140 0.31 -8.01 -9.49
CA LYS A 140 0.55 -8.36 -10.91
C LYS A 140 1.06 -7.15 -11.68
N MET A 141 0.54 -5.97 -11.41
CA MET A 141 1.01 -4.72 -12.04
C MET A 141 2.47 -4.42 -11.65
N SER A 142 2.86 -4.67 -10.39
CA SER A 142 4.26 -4.52 -9.96
C SER A 142 5.19 -5.46 -10.75
N GLY A 143 4.84 -6.73 -10.86
CA GLY A 143 5.62 -7.71 -11.62
C GLY A 143 5.76 -7.29 -13.09
N SER A 144 4.65 -6.90 -13.72
CA SER A 144 4.64 -6.48 -15.12
C SER A 144 5.49 -5.23 -15.37
N ALA A 145 5.44 -4.26 -14.46
CA ALA A 145 6.21 -3.03 -14.57
C ALA A 145 7.72 -3.26 -14.36
N LEU A 146 8.08 -4.17 -13.44
CA LEU A 146 9.47 -4.47 -13.15
C LEU A 146 10.15 -5.28 -14.25
N GLY A 147 9.45 -6.17 -14.94
CA GLY A 147 10.04 -7.11 -15.90
C GLY A 147 11.02 -6.47 -16.89
N PRO A 148 10.61 -5.47 -17.69
CA PRO A 148 11.51 -4.81 -18.64
C PRO A 148 12.73 -4.14 -17.98
N VAL A 149 12.52 -3.51 -16.82
CA VAL A 149 13.58 -2.82 -16.08
C VAL A 149 14.59 -3.80 -15.49
N LEU A 150 14.13 -4.92 -14.95
CA LEU A 150 15.01 -5.97 -14.44
C LEU A 150 15.84 -6.60 -15.56
N LYS A 151 15.23 -6.84 -16.72
CA LYS A 151 15.94 -7.34 -17.89
C LYS A 151 17.07 -6.39 -18.31
N GLU A 152 16.77 -5.11 -18.41
CA GLU A 152 17.73 -4.08 -18.81
C GLU A 152 18.87 -3.94 -17.77
N ARG A 153 18.53 -3.90 -16.47
CA ARG A 153 19.47 -3.60 -15.40
C ARG A 153 20.25 -4.81 -14.90
N MET A 154 19.65 -5.98 -14.93
CA MET A 154 20.18 -7.18 -14.29
C MET A 154 20.33 -8.38 -15.22
N GLY A 155 19.83 -8.29 -16.47
CA GLY A 155 19.93 -9.36 -17.46
C GLY A 155 18.94 -10.50 -17.26
N THR A 156 19.28 -11.64 -17.85
CA THR A 156 18.38 -12.81 -17.92
C THR A 156 18.94 -14.04 -17.18
N ASP A 157 20.08 -13.90 -16.52
CA ASP A 157 20.78 -14.99 -15.82
C ASP A 157 20.97 -14.63 -14.34
N ARG A 158 19.93 -14.84 -13.54
CA ARG A 158 19.95 -14.62 -12.10
C ARG A 158 19.33 -15.79 -11.36
N ASN A 159 19.74 -15.95 -10.10
CA ASN A 159 19.22 -16.96 -9.18
C ASN A 159 18.62 -16.24 -7.96
N ALA A 160 17.29 -16.16 -7.93
CA ALA A 160 16.56 -15.36 -6.96
C ALA A 160 16.08 -16.16 -5.76
N TYR A 161 16.29 -15.59 -4.57
CA TYR A 161 15.76 -16.07 -3.30
C TYR A 161 14.66 -15.11 -2.84
N HIS A 162 13.51 -15.63 -2.44
CA HIS A 162 12.39 -14.81 -1.95
C HIS A 162 12.22 -14.95 -0.44
N LEU A 163 12.06 -13.82 0.25
CA LEU A 163 11.46 -13.76 1.58
C LEU A 163 10.10 -13.09 1.45
N THR A 164 9.07 -13.75 1.97
CA THR A 164 7.67 -13.41 1.65
C THR A 164 6.83 -13.32 2.92
N ALA A 165 6.18 -12.18 3.12
CA ALA A 165 5.22 -12.01 4.21
C ALA A 165 4.09 -13.06 4.09
N ASP A 166 3.83 -13.80 5.16
CA ASP A 166 2.92 -14.95 5.14
C ASP A 166 1.45 -14.54 5.26
N TYR A 167 0.95 -13.86 4.24
CA TYR A 167 -0.47 -13.55 4.05
C TYR A 167 -0.75 -13.24 2.57
N THR A 168 -2.01 -13.02 2.21
CA THR A 168 -2.48 -12.92 0.83
C THR A 168 -1.67 -11.96 -0.05
N TRP A 169 -1.31 -10.78 0.44
CA TRP A 169 -0.48 -9.87 -0.35
C TRP A 169 0.89 -10.46 -0.64
N GLY A 170 1.58 -10.96 0.37
CA GLY A 170 2.90 -11.58 0.19
C GLY A 170 2.85 -12.71 -0.81
N TRP A 171 1.86 -13.59 -0.71
CA TRP A 171 1.69 -14.72 -1.64
C TRP A 171 1.49 -14.27 -3.08
N THR A 172 0.61 -13.29 -3.31
CA THR A 172 0.34 -12.81 -4.67
C THR A 172 1.48 -11.94 -5.21
N GLN A 173 2.20 -11.22 -4.34
CA GLN A 173 3.41 -10.47 -4.74
C GLN A 173 4.53 -11.44 -5.15
N GLU A 174 4.82 -12.45 -4.34
CA GLU A 174 5.79 -13.49 -4.67
C GLU A 174 5.44 -14.17 -6.00
N GLN A 175 4.21 -14.64 -6.14
CA GLN A 175 3.76 -15.28 -7.38
C GLN A 175 3.95 -14.36 -8.58
N SER A 176 3.53 -13.11 -8.49
CA SER A 176 3.58 -12.16 -9.60
C SER A 176 5.01 -11.82 -10.02
N ILE A 177 5.91 -11.55 -9.06
CA ILE A 177 7.30 -11.23 -9.39
C ILE A 177 8.07 -12.49 -9.82
N LYS A 178 7.76 -13.65 -9.27
CA LYS A 178 8.33 -14.92 -9.67
C LYS A 178 7.97 -15.28 -11.12
N GLU A 179 6.72 -15.16 -11.49
CA GLU A 179 6.29 -15.34 -12.88
C GLU A 179 7.05 -14.40 -13.84
N THR A 180 7.22 -13.16 -13.45
CA THR A 180 7.97 -12.16 -14.23
C THR A 180 9.44 -12.55 -14.37
N THR A 181 10.12 -12.85 -13.29
CA THR A 181 11.56 -13.16 -13.29
C THR A 181 11.85 -14.49 -13.99
N GLU A 182 11.05 -15.52 -13.77
CA GLU A 182 11.17 -16.80 -14.48
C GLU A 182 10.89 -16.63 -15.97
N GLY A 183 9.95 -15.76 -16.34
CA GLY A 183 9.70 -15.38 -17.74
C GLY A 183 10.87 -14.68 -18.40
N LEU A 184 11.74 -14.02 -17.64
CA LEU A 184 13.01 -13.46 -18.14
C LEU A 184 14.12 -14.50 -18.28
N GLY A 185 13.94 -15.69 -17.74
CA GLY A 185 14.95 -16.74 -17.72
C GLY A 185 15.69 -16.89 -16.38
N TRP A 186 15.27 -16.16 -15.33
CA TRP A 186 15.85 -16.30 -14.01
C TRP A 186 15.47 -17.64 -13.38
N ASN A 187 16.37 -18.20 -12.57
CA ASN A 187 16.06 -19.31 -11.70
C ASN A 187 15.55 -18.79 -10.35
N THR A 188 14.63 -19.52 -9.73
CA THR A 188 14.22 -19.28 -8.35
C THR A 188 14.89 -20.32 -7.46
N ALA A 189 15.85 -19.86 -6.64
CA ALA A 189 16.58 -20.74 -5.72
C ALA A 189 15.67 -21.28 -4.62
N LYS A 190 14.89 -20.39 -3.99
CA LYS A 190 13.97 -20.73 -2.91
C LYS A 190 13.01 -19.57 -2.64
N ALA A 191 11.85 -19.89 -2.11
CA ALA A 191 10.89 -18.94 -1.57
C ALA A 191 10.51 -19.35 -0.15
N VAL A 192 10.70 -18.46 0.81
CA VAL A 192 10.46 -18.72 2.23
C VAL A 192 9.46 -17.71 2.78
N LYS A 193 8.43 -18.21 3.45
CA LYS A 193 7.43 -17.38 4.13
C LYS A 193 7.92 -16.96 5.50
N THR A 194 7.66 -15.70 5.86
CA THR A 194 7.99 -15.12 7.16
C THR A 194 6.75 -14.55 7.82
N PRO A 195 6.61 -14.64 9.15
CA PRO A 195 5.46 -14.06 9.84
C PRO A 195 5.50 -12.53 9.77
N VAL A 196 4.32 -11.92 9.64
CA VAL A 196 4.16 -10.44 9.72
C VAL A 196 4.50 -9.99 11.13
N GLY A 197 5.33 -8.96 11.24
CA GLY A 197 5.74 -8.40 12.53
C GLY A 197 6.87 -9.18 13.23
N ALA A 198 7.62 -10.00 12.48
CA ALA A 198 8.69 -10.82 13.04
C ALA A 198 9.78 -10.04 13.76
N GLY A 199 10.13 -8.84 13.28
CA GLY A 199 11.16 -7.99 13.85
C GLY A 199 12.57 -8.48 13.61
N ASP A 200 12.88 -9.73 13.93
CA ASP A 200 14.17 -10.39 13.67
C ASP A 200 14.03 -11.38 12.50
N PHE A 201 14.80 -11.11 11.44
CA PHE A 201 14.82 -11.93 10.24
C PHE A 201 16.13 -12.75 10.08
N SER A 202 17.00 -12.76 11.07
CA SER A 202 18.32 -13.40 11.00
C SER A 202 18.24 -14.86 10.58
N GLN A 203 17.31 -15.63 11.15
CA GLN A 203 17.09 -17.04 10.82
C GLN A 203 16.68 -17.27 9.37
N TYR A 204 16.07 -16.28 8.72
CA TYR A 204 15.65 -16.35 7.32
C TYR A 204 16.72 -15.85 6.36
N ILE A 205 17.62 -14.97 6.81
CA ILE A 205 18.69 -14.37 6.01
C ILE A 205 19.91 -15.28 5.98
N THR A 206 20.29 -15.89 7.11
CA THR A 206 21.46 -16.76 7.21
C THR A 206 21.50 -17.85 6.13
N PRO A 207 20.42 -18.58 5.83
CA PRO A 207 20.43 -19.60 4.77
C PRO A 207 20.70 -19.04 3.36
N ILE A 208 20.45 -17.75 3.13
CA ILE A 208 20.68 -17.13 1.81
C ILE A 208 22.17 -17.09 1.47
N LEU A 209 23.03 -16.89 2.48
CA LEU A 209 24.48 -16.75 2.31
C LEU A 209 25.13 -17.93 1.59
N ASN A 210 24.60 -19.14 1.80
CA ASN A 210 25.15 -20.38 1.23
C ASN A 210 24.19 -21.05 0.23
N SER A 211 23.15 -20.34 -0.22
CA SER A 211 22.13 -20.88 -1.13
C SER A 211 22.55 -20.92 -2.59
N GLY A 212 23.61 -20.20 -2.96
CA GLY A 212 23.96 -19.95 -4.37
C GLY A 212 23.12 -18.86 -5.04
N ALA A 213 22.17 -18.27 -4.33
CA ALA A 213 21.40 -17.13 -4.85
C ALA A 213 22.29 -15.89 -4.99
N ASP A 214 22.07 -15.15 -6.06
CA ASP A 214 22.73 -13.86 -6.33
C ASP A 214 21.75 -12.67 -6.23
N THR A 215 20.50 -12.95 -5.95
CA THR A 215 19.44 -11.94 -5.86
C THR A 215 18.48 -12.28 -4.73
N LEU A 216 18.16 -11.30 -3.90
CA LEU A 216 17.13 -11.40 -2.87
C LEU A 216 15.96 -10.51 -3.25
N ILE A 217 14.77 -11.10 -3.31
CA ILE A 217 13.52 -10.37 -3.52
C ILE A 217 12.78 -10.34 -2.18
N LEU A 218 12.58 -9.14 -1.65
CA LEU A 218 11.87 -8.91 -0.40
C LEU A 218 10.40 -8.58 -0.69
N ASN A 219 9.55 -9.56 -0.53
CA ASN A 219 8.09 -9.41 -0.57
C ASN A 219 7.60 -9.05 0.85
N HIS A 220 8.16 -7.98 1.39
CA HIS A 220 7.89 -7.41 2.70
C HIS A 220 7.42 -5.97 2.57
N TYR A 221 6.66 -5.50 3.56
CA TYR A 221 6.15 -4.13 3.58
C TYR A 221 6.29 -3.51 4.98
N GLY A 222 6.29 -2.17 5.04
CA GLY A 222 6.34 -1.43 6.29
C GLY A 222 7.60 -1.76 7.11
N LYS A 223 7.44 -1.90 8.41
CA LYS A 223 8.53 -2.21 9.34
C LYS A 223 9.22 -3.54 9.03
N ASP A 224 8.49 -4.52 8.53
CA ASP A 224 9.08 -5.80 8.15
C ASP A 224 10.12 -5.62 7.03
N MET A 225 9.81 -4.81 6.01
CA MET A 225 10.79 -4.51 4.95
C MET A 225 11.99 -3.74 5.50
N ILE A 226 11.76 -2.72 6.30
CA ILE A 226 12.85 -1.93 6.90
C ILE A 226 13.78 -2.84 7.69
N ASN A 227 13.23 -3.73 8.52
CA ASN A 227 14.00 -4.66 9.35
C ASN A 227 14.72 -5.72 8.51
N SER A 228 14.03 -6.37 7.58
CA SER A 228 14.64 -7.42 6.75
C SER A 228 15.72 -6.87 5.83
N LEU A 229 15.51 -5.72 5.22
CA LEU A 229 16.52 -5.06 4.38
C LEU A 229 17.74 -4.64 5.21
N THR A 230 17.51 -3.99 6.35
CA THR A 230 18.58 -3.57 7.25
C THR A 230 19.44 -4.77 7.68
N GLN A 231 18.80 -5.86 8.07
CA GLN A 231 19.50 -7.07 8.50
C GLN A 231 20.21 -7.76 7.32
N ALA A 232 19.62 -7.81 6.14
CA ALA A 232 20.27 -8.33 4.94
C ALA A 232 21.56 -7.57 4.62
N VAL A 233 21.55 -6.24 4.74
CA VAL A 233 22.73 -5.40 4.56
C VAL A 233 23.77 -5.67 5.66
N GLN A 234 23.34 -5.78 6.91
CA GLN A 234 24.24 -6.12 8.04
C GLN A 234 24.92 -7.49 7.89
N PHE A 235 24.23 -8.46 7.28
CA PHE A 235 24.80 -9.77 6.96
C PHE A 235 25.74 -9.75 5.74
N GLY A 236 25.93 -8.59 5.12
CA GLY A 236 26.87 -8.40 4.01
C GLY A 236 26.35 -8.82 2.63
N LEU A 237 25.05 -9.02 2.46
CA LEU A 237 24.50 -9.47 1.18
C LEU A 237 24.79 -8.49 0.04
N ARG A 238 24.70 -7.17 0.28
CA ARG A 238 24.92 -6.17 -0.78
C ARG A 238 26.39 -6.11 -1.26
N ASP A 239 27.32 -6.56 -0.44
CA ASP A 239 28.75 -6.56 -0.76
C ASP A 239 29.22 -7.91 -1.29
N LYS A 240 28.31 -8.89 -1.38
CA LYS A 240 28.61 -10.24 -1.78
C LYS A 240 28.68 -10.36 -3.31
N GLN A 241 29.57 -11.21 -3.80
CA GLN A 241 29.58 -11.66 -5.18
C GLN A 241 29.32 -13.16 -5.25
N VAL A 242 28.55 -13.57 -6.25
CA VAL A 242 28.18 -14.96 -6.49
C VAL A 242 28.39 -15.24 -7.98
N ASN A 243 29.28 -16.19 -8.30
CA ASN A 243 29.63 -16.54 -9.68
C ASN A 243 30.02 -15.31 -10.53
N GLY A 244 30.78 -14.38 -9.95
CA GLY A 244 31.25 -13.17 -10.61
C GLY A 244 30.20 -12.07 -10.78
N LYS A 245 29.01 -12.21 -10.18
CA LYS A 245 27.94 -11.22 -10.21
C LYS A 245 27.78 -10.54 -8.85
N ASP A 246 27.56 -9.24 -8.87
CA ASP A 246 27.18 -8.50 -7.67
C ASP A 246 25.82 -8.96 -7.19
N PHE A 247 25.70 -9.20 -5.87
CA PHE A 247 24.43 -9.56 -5.26
C PHE A 247 23.47 -8.39 -5.35
N GLN A 248 22.22 -8.67 -5.76
CA GLN A 248 21.17 -7.67 -5.93
C GLN A 248 20.04 -7.89 -4.93
N ILE A 249 19.45 -6.79 -4.48
CA ILE A 249 18.23 -6.82 -3.66
C ILE A 249 17.15 -6.04 -4.40
N ILE A 250 15.94 -6.63 -4.47
CA ILE A 250 14.75 -6.02 -5.10
C ILE A 250 13.66 -5.97 -4.05
N VAL A 251 12.99 -4.81 -3.95
CA VAL A 251 11.80 -4.61 -3.12
C VAL A 251 10.65 -4.22 -4.04
N PRO A 252 9.81 -5.17 -4.49
CA PRO A 252 8.81 -4.89 -5.53
C PRO A 252 7.84 -3.76 -5.21
N LEU A 253 7.54 -3.56 -3.94
CA LEU A 253 6.67 -2.47 -3.48
C LEU A 253 7.30 -1.78 -2.28
N TYR A 254 7.57 -0.47 -2.38
CA TYR A 254 7.92 0.34 -1.22
C TYR A 254 7.41 1.78 -1.36
N SER A 255 7.24 2.43 -0.23
CA SER A 255 6.74 3.79 -0.11
C SER A 255 7.86 4.76 0.30
N ARG A 256 7.56 6.07 0.23
CA ARG A 256 8.41 7.11 0.81
C ARG A 256 8.70 6.84 2.30
N LEU A 257 7.72 6.36 3.04
CA LEU A 257 7.86 6.08 4.48
C LEU A 257 8.86 4.95 4.72
N MET A 258 8.78 3.89 3.92
CA MET A 258 9.74 2.78 3.97
C MET A 258 11.14 3.25 3.56
N ALA A 259 11.24 4.08 2.54
CA ALA A 259 12.51 4.66 2.11
C ALA A 259 13.15 5.53 3.22
N GLN A 260 12.34 6.31 3.90
CA GLN A 260 12.80 7.11 5.05
C GLN A 260 13.31 6.22 6.20
N GLY A 261 12.59 5.15 6.52
CA GLY A 261 12.96 4.20 7.56
C GLY A 261 14.21 3.37 7.23
N ALA A 262 14.36 2.97 5.98
CA ALA A 262 15.52 2.18 5.53
C ALA A 262 16.76 3.04 5.25
N GLY A 263 16.59 4.31 4.91
CA GLY A 263 17.69 5.23 4.65
C GLY A 263 18.60 4.76 3.52
N GLU A 264 19.90 4.88 3.71
CA GLU A 264 20.93 4.49 2.72
C GLU A 264 20.86 3.02 2.30
N ASN A 265 20.28 2.14 3.12
CA ASN A 265 20.13 0.73 2.77
C ASN A 265 19.25 0.51 1.54
N LEU A 266 18.34 1.43 1.24
CA LEU A 266 17.44 1.35 0.08
C LEU A 266 18.04 1.97 -1.19
N LYS A 267 19.15 2.68 -1.11
CA LYS A 267 19.75 3.36 -2.26
C LYS A 267 20.04 2.39 -3.41
N GLY A 268 19.54 2.72 -4.60
CA GLY A 268 19.74 1.91 -5.80
C GLY A 268 18.85 0.67 -5.90
N ILE A 269 17.99 0.42 -4.93
CA ILE A 269 17.08 -0.72 -4.95
C ILE A 269 15.85 -0.38 -5.80
N LEU A 270 15.52 -1.27 -6.73
CA LEU A 270 14.37 -1.14 -7.61
C LEU A 270 13.09 -1.61 -6.92
N GLY A 271 12.02 -0.91 -7.19
CA GLY A 271 10.67 -1.25 -6.76
C GLY A 271 9.64 -0.53 -7.63
N THR A 272 8.38 -0.67 -7.31
CA THR A 272 7.27 -0.03 -8.01
C THR A 272 6.46 0.87 -7.09
N THR A 273 5.80 1.84 -7.69
CA THR A 273 4.75 2.63 -7.08
C THR A 273 3.76 3.04 -8.16
N ASN A 274 2.50 3.22 -7.79
CA ASN A 274 1.50 3.78 -8.71
C ASN A 274 1.51 5.31 -8.73
N TRP A 275 2.11 5.92 -7.73
CA TRP A 275 2.17 7.37 -7.57
C TRP A 275 3.36 7.76 -6.67
N ASN A 276 3.95 8.91 -6.96
CA ASN A 276 5.01 9.49 -6.13
C ASN A 276 4.85 11.01 -6.10
N TRP A 277 5.21 11.63 -4.98
CA TRP A 277 5.09 13.06 -4.77
C TRP A 277 5.90 13.92 -5.74
N ALA A 278 6.85 13.34 -6.45
CA ALA A 278 7.66 14.04 -7.46
C ALA A 278 6.99 14.11 -8.85
N LEU A 279 5.83 13.51 -9.06
CA LEU A 279 5.09 13.62 -10.32
C LEU A 279 4.66 15.08 -10.56
N THR A 280 4.73 15.51 -11.82
CA THR A 280 4.60 16.92 -12.20
C THR A 280 3.24 17.32 -12.77
N ASP A 281 2.30 16.39 -12.90
CA ASP A 281 0.95 16.71 -13.35
C ASP A 281 0.22 17.62 -12.34
N ASN A 282 -0.70 18.42 -12.84
CA ASN A 282 -1.40 19.43 -12.03
C ASN A 282 -2.11 18.85 -10.82
N GLY A 283 -2.78 17.72 -10.97
CA GLY A 283 -3.50 17.06 -9.87
C GLY A 283 -2.55 16.61 -8.76
N SER A 284 -1.45 15.94 -9.13
CA SER A 284 -0.42 15.51 -8.17
C SER A 284 0.19 16.69 -7.43
N GLN A 285 0.58 17.75 -8.14
CA GLN A 285 1.19 18.93 -7.51
C GLN A 285 0.20 19.68 -6.61
N ALA A 286 -1.06 19.77 -6.97
CA ALA A 286 -2.09 20.36 -6.12
C ALA A 286 -2.24 19.58 -4.79
N PHE A 287 -2.24 18.25 -4.86
CA PHE A 287 -2.28 17.42 -3.66
C PHE A 287 -1.02 17.54 -2.81
N VAL A 288 0.16 17.46 -3.43
CA VAL A 288 1.45 17.59 -2.73
C VAL A 288 1.56 18.93 -1.99
N LYS A 289 1.20 20.02 -2.66
CA LYS A 289 1.20 21.37 -2.07
C LYS A 289 0.24 21.46 -0.88
N SER A 290 -0.98 20.98 -1.04
CA SER A 290 -2.01 21.02 -0.01
C SER A 290 -1.62 20.16 1.21
N PHE A 291 -1.16 18.95 0.99
CA PHE A 291 -0.70 18.04 2.04
C PHE A 291 0.55 18.62 2.75
N GLY A 292 1.51 19.13 2.00
CA GLY A 292 2.73 19.73 2.55
C GLY A 292 2.43 20.96 3.39
N SER A 293 1.49 21.80 2.97
CA SER A 293 1.04 22.97 3.75
C SER A 293 0.38 22.59 5.07
N GLU A 294 -0.37 21.49 5.09
CA GLU A 294 -1.05 21.03 6.29
C GLU A 294 -0.11 20.30 7.26
N TYR A 295 0.79 19.47 6.76
CA TYR A 295 1.56 18.52 7.58
C TYR A 295 3.09 18.76 7.59
N GLY A 296 3.62 19.59 6.70
CA GLY A 296 5.04 19.96 6.69
C GLY A 296 5.99 18.96 6.00
N PHE A 297 5.46 17.96 5.29
CA PHE A 297 6.23 16.99 4.53
C PHE A 297 5.41 16.44 3.35
N PRO A 298 6.04 15.79 2.35
CA PRO A 298 5.33 15.29 1.20
C PRO A 298 4.50 14.02 1.55
N PRO A 299 3.37 13.81 0.86
CA PRO A 299 2.54 12.61 1.06
C PRO A 299 3.19 11.36 0.47
N SER A 300 2.90 10.20 1.09
CA SER A 300 3.22 8.89 0.52
C SER A 300 2.17 8.44 -0.49
N GLN A 301 2.44 7.34 -1.19
CA GLN A 301 1.46 6.67 -2.05
C GLN A 301 0.23 6.19 -1.26
N ALA A 302 0.41 5.81 0.01
CA ALA A 302 -0.68 5.44 0.91
C ALA A 302 -1.63 6.63 1.15
N ALA A 303 -1.07 7.79 1.44
CA ALA A 303 -1.82 9.04 1.56
C ALA A 303 -2.57 9.37 0.27
N HIS A 304 -1.87 9.31 -0.87
CA HIS A 304 -2.45 9.64 -2.17
C HIS A 304 -3.68 8.77 -2.49
N THR A 305 -3.56 7.45 -2.39
CA THR A 305 -4.67 6.57 -2.73
C THR A 305 -5.88 6.80 -1.82
N CYS A 306 -5.67 7.07 -0.55
CA CYS A 306 -6.75 7.34 0.41
C CYS A 306 -7.43 8.68 0.17
N TYR A 307 -6.67 9.70 -0.17
CA TYR A 307 -7.22 11.01 -0.56
C TYR A 307 -8.07 10.89 -1.84
N VAL A 308 -7.50 10.31 -2.90
CA VAL A 308 -8.16 10.19 -4.20
C VAL A 308 -9.45 9.37 -4.10
N GLN A 309 -9.42 8.22 -3.44
CA GLN A 309 -10.62 7.36 -3.36
C GLN A 309 -11.75 8.02 -2.56
N THR A 310 -11.43 8.83 -1.56
CA THR A 310 -12.44 9.58 -0.81
C THR A 310 -13.14 10.59 -1.71
N LEU A 311 -12.39 11.31 -2.53
CA LEU A 311 -12.96 12.21 -3.53
C LEU A 311 -13.76 11.45 -4.59
N LEU A 312 -13.27 10.30 -5.06
CA LEU A 312 -13.99 9.47 -6.04
C LEU A 312 -15.33 8.97 -5.49
N TYR A 313 -15.35 8.53 -4.24
CA TYR A 313 -16.61 8.13 -3.59
C TYR A 313 -17.59 9.30 -3.51
N ALA A 314 -17.13 10.46 -3.03
CA ALA A 314 -17.96 11.65 -2.92
C ALA A 314 -18.53 12.08 -4.29
N ASN A 315 -17.68 12.07 -5.32
CA ASN A 315 -18.12 12.40 -6.69
C ASN A 315 -19.13 11.38 -7.23
N ALA A 316 -18.97 10.10 -6.94
CA ALA A 316 -19.93 9.07 -7.31
C ALA A 316 -21.30 9.28 -6.64
N CYS A 317 -21.31 9.71 -5.38
CA CYS A 317 -22.58 10.09 -4.71
C CYS A 317 -23.28 11.27 -5.40
N GLU A 318 -22.52 12.26 -5.85
CA GLU A 318 -23.09 13.42 -6.57
C GLU A 318 -23.61 13.04 -7.96
N MET A 319 -23.07 11.99 -8.58
CA MET A 319 -23.47 11.51 -9.91
C MET A 319 -24.68 10.57 -9.87
N ALA A 320 -24.96 9.94 -8.76
CA ALA A 320 -26.06 8.98 -8.60
C ALA A 320 -27.41 9.69 -8.40
#